data_fa6c4e580316a3988c3a52d85acb1872
#
_entry.id   fa6c4e580316a3988c3a52d85acb1872
#
_cell.length_a   1.000
_cell.length_b   1.000
_cell.length_c   1.000
_cell.angle_alpha   90.00
_cell.angle_beta   90.00
_cell.angle_gamma   90.00
#
_symmetry.space_group_name_H-M   'P 1'
#
loop_
_entity.id
_entity.type
_entity.pdbx_description
1 polymer ?
#
loop_
_entity_poly.entity_id
_entity_poly.type
_entity_poly.pdbx_seq_one_letter_code
_entity_poly.pdbx_strand_id
1 'polypeptide(L)'
;MIIKNINIWYISSLLISIIVAIPILTVFSSFFETTGNYSTILKDTFLYDYIFNSIILLLGVLALTFVIGVGCAYLVSFYNFPGVNFFKWSLILSFAVPAYIYAYSLTAFFENYGTAFSILKNLFGEGDYNAFIPKFDGMAGAIISISFSLFGYVYVLTLSLIHISEPTRQEA
;
A
#
# COMPACT_ATOMS: atom_id res chain seq x y z
N MET A 1 -3.76 -32.44 -42.01
CA MET A 1 -4.36 -32.38 -40.67
C MET A 1 -3.20 -32.45 -39.66
N ILE A 2 -2.75 -31.28 -39.20
CA ILE A 2 -1.55 -31.20 -38.35
C ILE A 2 -2.06 -31.26 -36.91
N ILE A 3 -2.01 -32.45 -36.31
CA ILE A 3 -2.17 -32.58 -34.86
C ILE A 3 -0.82 -32.14 -34.27
N LYS A 4 -0.75 -30.84 -33.99
CA LYS A 4 0.37 -30.24 -33.27
C LYS A 4 0.39 -30.89 -31.87
N ASN A 5 1.45 -31.55 -31.51
CA ASN A 5 1.63 -32.14 -30.17
C ASN A 5 1.24 -31.12 -29.13
N ILE A 6 0.15 -31.39 -28.41
CA ILE A 6 -0.33 -30.52 -27.34
C ILE A 6 0.74 -30.63 -26.25
N ASN A 7 1.50 -29.56 -26.10
CA ASN A 7 2.57 -29.48 -25.12
C ASN A 7 1.93 -29.47 -23.71
N ILE A 8 2.48 -30.23 -22.79
CA ILE A 8 2.01 -30.35 -21.42
C ILE A 8 1.86 -28.98 -20.75
N TRP A 9 2.66 -28.00 -21.16
CA TRP A 9 2.58 -26.60 -20.70
C TRP A 9 1.27 -25.90 -21.09
N TYR A 10 0.68 -26.22 -22.25
CA TYR A 10 -0.63 -25.67 -22.63
C TYR A 10 -1.74 -26.26 -21.76
N ILE A 11 -1.67 -27.55 -21.45
CA ILE A 11 -2.66 -28.21 -20.60
C ILE A 11 -2.58 -27.66 -19.18
N SER A 12 -1.39 -27.52 -18.62
CA SER A 12 -1.21 -26.98 -17.26
C SER A 12 -1.64 -25.51 -17.15
N SER A 13 -1.29 -24.67 -18.13
CA SER A 13 -1.71 -23.27 -18.12
C SER A 13 -3.22 -23.12 -18.27
N LEU A 14 -3.87 -23.94 -19.12
CA LEU A 14 -5.31 -23.95 -19.26
C LEU A 14 -6.01 -24.37 -17.96
N LEU A 15 -5.50 -25.40 -17.30
CA LEU A 15 -6.05 -25.89 -16.04
C LEU A 15 -5.96 -24.85 -14.93
N ILE A 16 -4.80 -24.18 -14.80
CA ILE A 16 -4.61 -23.08 -13.85
C ILE A 16 -5.56 -21.93 -14.18
N SER A 17 -5.69 -21.56 -15.47
CA SER A 17 -6.59 -20.48 -15.89
C SER A 17 -8.05 -20.77 -15.55
N ILE A 18 -8.50 -22.03 -15.74
CA ILE A 18 -9.86 -22.45 -15.37
C ILE A 18 -10.07 -22.33 -13.85
N ILE A 19 -9.11 -22.83 -13.05
CA ILE A 19 -9.20 -22.75 -11.57
C ILE A 19 -9.32 -21.29 -11.10
N VAL A 20 -8.52 -20.39 -11.68
CA VAL A 20 -8.56 -18.96 -11.35
C VAL A 20 -9.83 -18.29 -11.87
N ALA A 21 -10.39 -18.75 -12.98
CA ALA A 21 -11.61 -18.19 -13.55
C ALA A 21 -12.88 -18.56 -12.75
N ILE A 22 -12.91 -19.70 -12.08
CA ILE A 22 -14.10 -20.16 -11.33
C ILE A 22 -14.64 -19.10 -10.34
N PRO A 23 -13.85 -18.57 -9.38
CA PRO A 23 -14.38 -17.57 -8.44
C PRO A 23 -14.84 -16.28 -9.15
N ILE A 24 -14.16 -15.87 -10.21
CA ILE A 24 -14.54 -14.69 -10.98
C ILE A 24 -15.89 -14.92 -11.69
N LEU A 25 -16.06 -16.07 -12.31
CA LEU A 25 -17.31 -16.44 -12.98
C LEU A 25 -18.45 -16.61 -11.99
N THR A 26 -18.19 -17.13 -10.79
CA THR A 26 -19.20 -17.25 -9.73
C THR A 26 -19.70 -15.87 -9.27
N VAL A 27 -18.80 -14.92 -9.04
CA VAL A 27 -19.19 -13.53 -8.71
C VAL A 27 -19.95 -12.91 -9.87
N PHE A 28 -19.51 -13.12 -11.11
CA PHE A 28 -20.18 -12.59 -12.28
C PHE A 28 -21.58 -13.19 -12.49
N SER A 29 -21.74 -14.50 -12.23
CA SER A 29 -23.05 -15.17 -12.36
C SER A 29 -24.07 -14.65 -11.34
N SER A 30 -23.64 -14.22 -10.15
CA SER A 30 -24.54 -13.66 -9.13
C SER A 30 -25.24 -12.37 -9.57
N PHE A 31 -24.70 -11.64 -10.55
CA PHE A 31 -25.41 -10.49 -11.14
C PHE A 31 -26.65 -10.88 -11.91
N PHE A 32 -26.74 -12.11 -12.37
CA PHE A 32 -27.89 -12.62 -13.15
C PHE A 32 -28.92 -13.37 -12.29
N GLU A 33 -28.59 -13.62 -11.03
CA GLU A 33 -29.53 -14.24 -10.09
C GLU A 33 -30.49 -13.19 -9.54
N THR A 34 -31.74 -13.23 -10.00
CA THR A 34 -32.79 -12.25 -9.65
C THR A 34 -33.52 -12.58 -8.32
N THR A 35 -32.93 -13.35 -7.43
CA THR A 35 -33.58 -13.88 -6.23
C THR A 35 -33.32 -13.05 -4.97
N GLY A 36 -33.54 -11.75 -5.02
CA GLY A 36 -33.42 -10.96 -3.80
C GLY A 36 -34.00 -9.56 -3.93
N ASN A 37 -34.60 -9.08 -2.87
CA ASN A 37 -35.00 -7.69 -2.73
C ASN A 37 -33.73 -6.83 -2.51
N TYR A 38 -32.92 -6.67 -3.57
CA TYR A 38 -31.66 -5.90 -3.50
C TYR A 38 -31.86 -4.49 -2.95
N SER A 39 -33.06 -3.90 -3.18
CA SER A 39 -33.40 -2.58 -2.67
C SER A 39 -33.52 -2.54 -1.13
N THR A 40 -33.95 -3.62 -0.50
CA THR A 40 -33.97 -3.69 0.97
C THR A 40 -32.59 -3.95 1.53
N ILE A 41 -31.82 -4.86 0.92
CA ILE A 41 -30.42 -5.13 1.33
C ILE A 41 -29.57 -3.85 1.22
N LEU A 42 -29.70 -3.07 0.15
CA LEU A 42 -28.98 -1.81 -0.03
C LEU A 42 -29.39 -0.73 0.98
N LYS A 43 -30.66 -0.72 1.40
CA LYS A 43 -31.16 0.24 2.41
C LYS A 43 -30.75 -0.16 3.83
N ASP A 44 -30.71 -1.46 4.12
CA ASP A 44 -30.38 -2.01 5.45
C ASP A 44 -28.85 -2.15 5.66
N THR A 45 -28.06 -1.99 4.60
CA THR A 45 -26.60 -2.03 4.68
C THR A 45 -26.03 -0.61 4.76
N PHE A 46 -25.02 -0.41 5.59
CA PHE A 46 -24.24 0.84 5.68
C PHE A 46 -23.41 1.12 4.41
N LEU A 47 -24.01 0.94 3.22
CA LEU A 47 -23.34 1.03 1.94
C LEU A 47 -22.70 2.41 1.71
N TYR A 48 -23.41 3.47 2.10
CA TYR A 48 -22.88 4.84 1.99
C TYR A 48 -21.64 5.05 2.85
N ASP A 49 -21.65 4.50 4.07
CA ASP A 49 -20.51 4.61 4.98
C ASP A 49 -19.32 3.83 4.44
N TYR A 50 -19.54 2.64 3.87
CA TYR A 50 -18.48 1.86 3.23
C TYR A 50 -17.89 2.56 2.01
N ILE A 51 -18.72 3.12 1.14
CA ILE A 51 -18.25 3.87 -0.05
C ILE A 51 -17.47 5.12 0.40
N PHE A 52 -18.00 5.88 1.34
CA PHE A 52 -17.38 7.09 1.82
C PHE A 52 -16.02 6.81 2.49
N ASN A 53 -15.97 5.81 3.37
CA ASN A 53 -14.73 5.39 4.02
C ASN A 53 -13.70 4.87 3.00
N SER A 54 -14.14 4.15 1.97
CA SER A 54 -13.26 3.67 0.89
C SER A 54 -12.67 4.82 0.08
N ILE A 55 -13.47 5.86 -0.20
CA ILE A 55 -12.99 7.05 -0.91
C ILE A 55 -11.98 7.82 -0.06
N ILE A 56 -12.24 8.02 1.23
CA ILE A 56 -11.32 8.68 2.15
C ILE A 56 -10.00 7.89 2.23
N LEU A 57 -10.08 6.58 2.40
CA LEU A 57 -8.91 5.71 2.42
C LEU A 57 -8.10 5.83 1.13
N LEU A 58 -8.75 5.73 -0.02
CA LEU A 58 -8.11 5.83 -1.33
C LEU A 58 -7.40 7.18 -1.51
N LEU A 59 -8.11 8.28 -1.26
CA LEU A 59 -7.54 9.62 -1.45
C LEU A 59 -6.42 9.91 -0.44
N GLY A 60 -6.58 9.49 0.80
CA GLY A 60 -5.56 9.63 1.84
C GLY A 60 -4.28 8.86 1.51
N VAL A 61 -4.41 7.60 1.10
CA VAL A 61 -3.27 6.77 0.67
C VAL A 61 -2.61 7.36 -0.57
N LEU A 62 -3.38 7.75 -1.59
CA LEU A 62 -2.85 8.38 -2.81
C LEU A 62 -2.05 9.63 -2.50
N ALA A 63 -2.62 10.56 -1.73
CA ALA A 63 -1.98 11.82 -1.40
C ALA A 63 -0.67 11.60 -0.61
N LEU A 64 -0.71 10.78 0.44
CA LEU A 64 0.45 10.55 1.30
C LEU A 64 1.55 9.78 0.56
N THR A 65 1.19 8.73 -0.19
CA THR A 65 2.12 7.95 -1.01
C THR A 65 2.80 8.82 -2.08
N PHE A 66 2.03 9.70 -2.73
CA PHE A 66 2.56 10.61 -3.74
C PHE A 66 3.53 11.61 -3.11
N VAL A 67 3.17 12.26 -2.03
CA VAL A 67 4.02 13.24 -1.34
C VAL A 67 5.33 12.61 -0.88
N ILE A 68 5.29 11.45 -0.24
CA ILE A 68 6.48 10.76 0.24
C ILE A 68 7.33 10.25 -0.95
N GLY A 69 6.71 9.56 -1.91
CA GLY A 69 7.42 8.94 -3.03
C GLY A 69 8.09 9.95 -3.95
N VAL A 70 7.35 10.98 -4.38
CA VAL A 70 7.90 12.06 -5.22
C VAL A 70 8.91 12.89 -4.44
N GLY A 71 8.62 13.24 -3.18
CA GLY A 71 9.53 13.99 -2.33
C GLY A 71 10.87 13.27 -2.13
N CYS A 72 10.85 11.98 -1.83
CA CYS A 72 12.06 11.17 -1.71
C CYS A 72 12.84 11.08 -3.04
N ALA A 73 12.14 10.84 -4.17
CA ALA A 73 12.77 10.80 -5.48
C ALA A 73 13.44 12.13 -5.86
N TYR A 74 12.75 13.24 -5.59
CA TYR A 74 13.28 14.57 -5.81
C TYR A 74 14.53 14.83 -4.98
N LEU A 75 14.51 14.54 -3.68
CA LEU A 75 15.63 14.75 -2.79
C LEU A 75 16.87 13.97 -3.22
N VAL A 76 16.75 12.70 -3.56
CA VAL A 76 17.90 11.85 -3.93
C VAL A 76 18.39 12.12 -5.35
N SER A 77 17.59 12.78 -6.21
CA SER A 77 17.98 13.10 -7.57
C SER A 77 18.65 14.48 -7.69
N PHE A 78 18.16 15.46 -6.95
CA PHE A 78 18.61 16.86 -7.10
C PHE A 78 19.56 17.33 -6.01
N TYR A 79 19.66 16.63 -4.88
CA TYR A 79 20.53 17.03 -3.78
C TYR A 79 21.62 16.00 -3.50
N ASN A 80 22.85 16.52 -3.34
CA ASN A 80 24.00 15.73 -2.91
C ASN A 80 24.19 15.91 -1.39
N PHE A 81 23.92 14.86 -0.63
CA PHE A 81 24.13 14.83 0.83
C PHE A 81 24.85 13.54 1.23
N PRO A 82 25.52 13.51 2.42
CA PRO A 82 26.19 12.31 2.89
C PRO A 82 25.21 11.15 2.98
N GLY A 83 25.50 10.02 2.32
CA GLY A 83 24.64 8.83 2.33
C GLY A 83 23.57 8.77 1.23
N VAL A 84 23.50 9.71 0.28
CA VAL A 84 22.49 9.70 -0.80
C VAL A 84 22.45 8.37 -1.54
N ASN A 85 23.57 7.73 -1.80
CA ASN A 85 23.65 6.44 -2.47
C ASN A 85 23.02 5.30 -1.63
N PHE A 86 23.19 5.36 -0.32
CA PHE A 86 22.51 4.43 0.60
C PHE A 86 20.99 4.65 0.57
N PHE A 87 20.54 5.90 0.65
CA PHE A 87 19.12 6.21 0.61
C PHE A 87 18.46 5.83 -0.71
N LYS A 88 19.13 5.99 -1.85
CA LYS A 88 18.62 5.53 -3.16
C LYS A 88 18.21 4.06 -3.14
N TRP A 89 18.98 3.21 -2.48
CA TRP A 89 18.69 1.79 -2.37
C TRP A 89 17.75 1.44 -1.22
N SER A 90 17.93 2.06 -0.07
CA SER A 90 17.14 1.74 1.12
C SER A 90 15.65 2.09 0.97
N LEU A 91 15.32 3.15 0.22
CA LEU A 91 13.93 3.52 -0.05
C LEU A 91 13.17 2.47 -0.89
N ILE A 92 13.90 1.71 -1.72
CA ILE A 92 13.31 0.60 -2.48
C ILE A 92 12.93 -0.56 -1.55
N LEU A 93 13.60 -0.73 -0.41
CA LEU A 93 13.28 -1.79 0.54
C LEU A 93 11.88 -1.67 1.16
N SER A 94 11.21 -0.53 1.01
CA SER A 94 9.79 -0.43 1.42
C SER A 94 8.91 -1.49 0.76
N PHE A 95 9.25 -1.97 -0.45
CA PHE A 95 8.57 -3.08 -1.10
C PHE A 95 8.68 -4.42 -0.36
N ALA A 96 9.75 -4.62 0.41
CA ALA A 96 9.97 -5.87 1.11
C ALA A 96 9.06 -6.05 2.33
N VAL A 97 8.43 -4.95 2.79
CA VAL A 97 7.60 -4.95 3.99
C VAL A 97 6.13 -4.82 3.61
N PRO A 98 5.32 -5.87 3.75
CA PRO A 98 3.88 -5.80 3.52
C PRO A 98 3.17 -4.81 4.45
N ALA A 99 2.08 -4.21 3.96
CA ALA A 99 1.34 -3.17 4.68
C ALA A 99 0.87 -3.60 6.08
N TYR A 100 0.49 -4.87 6.26
CA TYR A 100 0.05 -5.38 7.57
C TYR A 100 1.18 -5.39 8.62
N ILE A 101 2.45 -5.57 8.19
CA ILE A 101 3.61 -5.51 9.09
C ILE A 101 3.82 -4.07 9.56
N TYR A 102 3.68 -3.08 8.67
CA TYR A 102 3.71 -1.67 9.05
C TYR A 102 2.59 -1.36 10.05
N ALA A 103 1.34 -1.79 9.74
CA ALA A 103 0.21 -1.57 10.63
C ALA A 103 0.45 -2.15 12.03
N TYR A 104 0.85 -3.41 12.09
CA TYR A 104 1.12 -4.09 13.36
C TYR A 104 2.26 -3.43 14.14
N SER A 105 3.37 -3.12 13.46
CA SER A 105 4.54 -2.53 14.09
C SER A 105 4.26 -1.12 14.63
N LEU A 106 3.54 -0.28 13.87
CA LEU A 106 3.16 1.06 14.30
C LEU A 106 2.18 1.00 15.46
N THR A 107 1.16 0.15 15.38
CA THR A 107 0.20 -0.01 16.47
C THR A 107 0.90 -0.48 17.75
N ALA A 108 1.72 -1.54 17.67
CA ALA A 108 2.45 -2.05 18.83
C ALA A 108 3.47 -1.05 19.41
N PHE A 109 4.11 -0.24 18.55
CA PHE A 109 5.06 0.78 18.99
C PHE A 109 4.38 1.92 19.75
N PHE A 110 3.20 2.38 19.26
CA PHE A 110 2.46 3.51 19.80
C PHE A 110 1.28 3.12 20.70
N GLU A 111 1.15 1.83 21.02
CA GLU A 111 0.13 1.36 21.95
C GLU A 111 0.32 1.95 23.35
N ASN A 112 -0.78 2.04 24.11
CA ASN A 112 -0.73 2.43 25.51
C ASN A 112 0.22 1.48 26.26
N TYR A 113 1.19 2.05 26.97
CA TYR A 113 2.26 1.30 27.62
C TYR A 113 3.18 0.51 26.66
N GLY A 114 3.15 0.81 25.38
CA GLY A 114 4.03 0.23 24.37
C GLY A 114 5.46 0.76 24.41
N THR A 115 6.21 0.50 23.33
CA THR A 115 7.63 0.88 23.23
C THR A 115 7.82 2.40 23.33
N ALA A 116 6.98 3.19 22.66
CA ALA A 116 7.04 4.65 22.71
C ALA A 116 6.84 5.18 24.14
N PHE A 117 5.86 4.64 24.87
CA PHE A 117 5.63 4.97 26.26
C PHE A 117 6.85 4.64 27.13
N SER A 118 7.44 3.46 26.95
CA SER A 118 8.62 3.03 27.70
C SER A 118 9.83 3.93 27.47
N ILE A 119 10.03 4.39 26.23
CA ILE A 119 11.10 5.34 25.89
C ILE A 119 10.86 6.69 26.59
N LEU A 120 9.65 7.23 26.52
CA LEU A 120 9.31 8.51 27.17
C LEU A 120 9.49 8.43 28.69
N LYS A 121 9.04 7.33 29.31
CA LYS A 121 9.22 7.08 30.72
C LYS A 121 10.71 7.01 31.11
N ASN A 122 11.55 6.37 30.33
CA ASN A 122 12.99 6.28 30.59
C ASN A 122 13.70 7.63 30.42
N LEU A 123 13.24 8.50 29.53
CA LEU A 123 13.85 9.80 29.27
C LEU A 123 13.39 10.89 30.23
N PHE A 124 12.11 10.89 30.61
CA PHE A 124 11.49 11.97 31.38
C PHE A 124 11.05 11.57 32.79
N GLY A 125 11.23 10.28 33.17
CA GLY A 125 10.85 9.75 34.47
C GLY A 125 9.43 9.23 34.57
N GLU A 126 8.91 9.03 35.77
CA GLU A 126 7.56 8.52 36.02
C GLU A 126 6.52 9.58 35.66
N GLY A 127 5.59 9.22 34.75
CA GLY A 127 4.48 10.09 34.30
C GLY A 127 3.53 9.35 33.38
N ASP A 128 2.35 9.93 33.19
CA ASP A 128 1.41 9.43 32.15
C ASP A 128 1.66 10.17 30.84
N TYR A 129 2.27 9.47 29.90
CA TYR A 129 2.63 9.98 28.57
C TYR A 129 1.63 9.59 27.48
N ASN A 130 0.55 8.87 27.80
CA ASN A 130 -0.42 8.38 26.82
C ASN A 130 -1.10 9.52 26.03
N ALA A 131 -1.23 10.70 26.63
CA ALA A 131 -1.79 11.87 25.93
C ALA A 131 -0.87 12.43 24.82
N PHE A 132 0.44 12.16 24.88
CA PHE A 132 1.41 12.63 23.89
C PHE A 132 1.71 11.60 22.81
N ILE A 133 1.26 10.35 22.99
CA ILE A 133 1.49 9.27 22.04
C ILE A 133 0.38 9.27 21.00
N PRO A 134 0.70 9.45 19.70
CA PRO A 134 -0.30 9.40 18.64
C PRO A 134 -0.89 7.99 18.53
N LYS A 135 -2.20 7.91 18.38
CA LYS A 135 -2.89 6.63 18.16
C LYS A 135 -2.87 6.29 16.68
N PHE A 136 -2.25 5.17 16.34
CA PHE A 136 -2.22 4.61 14.99
C PHE A 136 -3.31 3.54 14.81
N ASP A 137 -4.56 3.93 15.08
CA ASP A 137 -5.75 3.09 14.93
C ASP A 137 -6.71 3.67 13.88
N GLY A 138 -7.70 2.86 13.51
CA GLY A 138 -8.75 3.28 12.59
C GLY A 138 -8.25 3.71 11.20
N MET A 139 -8.94 4.68 10.61
CA MET A 139 -8.68 5.17 9.25
C MET A 139 -7.30 5.80 9.07
N ALA A 140 -6.86 6.59 10.04
CA ALA A 140 -5.56 7.27 9.97
C ALA A 140 -4.40 6.27 10.01
N GLY A 141 -4.47 5.29 10.92
CA GLY A 141 -3.49 4.21 10.98
C GLY A 141 -3.43 3.38 9.70
N ALA A 142 -4.59 3.08 9.10
CA ALA A 142 -4.67 2.38 7.83
C ALA A 142 -4.02 3.18 6.69
N ILE A 143 -4.34 4.48 6.56
CA ILE A 143 -3.75 5.36 5.54
C ILE A 143 -2.23 5.39 5.67
N ILE A 144 -1.71 5.60 6.86
CA ILE A 144 -0.27 5.69 7.10
C ILE A 144 0.40 4.36 6.76
N SER A 145 -0.09 3.24 7.29
CA SER A 145 0.52 1.92 7.10
C SER A 145 0.56 1.49 5.63
N ILE A 146 -0.55 1.69 4.90
CA ILE A 146 -0.63 1.38 3.48
C ILE A 146 0.29 2.31 2.67
N SER A 147 0.32 3.61 3.00
CA SER A 147 1.18 4.57 2.31
C SER A 147 2.67 4.26 2.49
N PHE A 148 3.09 3.88 3.68
CA PHE A 148 4.48 3.45 3.93
C PHE A 148 4.86 2.16 3.20
N SER A 149 3.91 1.30 2.90
CA SER A 149 4.15 0.12 2.06
C SER A 149 4.21 0.47 0.57
N LEU A 150 3.43 1.45 0.12
CA LEU A 150 3.24 1.74 -1.30
C LEU A 150 4.12 2.87 -1.85
N PHE A 151 4.67 3.76 -1.00
CA PHE A 151 5.43 4.92 -1.50
C PHE A 151 6.63 4.53 -2.37
N GLY A 152 7.22 3.36 -2.15
CA GLY A 152 8.32 2.84 -2.95
C GLY A 152 7.96 2.69 -4.43
N TYR A 153 6.70 2.35 -4.78
CA TYR A 153 6.25 2.31 -6.18
C TYR A 153 6.32 3.69 -6.82
N VAL A 154 5.78 4.70 -6.13
CA VAL A 154 5.82 6.08 -6.62
C VAL A 154 7.25 6.59 -6.69
N TYR A 155 8.07 6.27 -5.70
CA TYR A 155 9.49 6.60 -5.67
C TYR A 155 10.23 6.08 -6.90
N VAL A 156 10.13 4.77 -7.19
CA VAL A 156 10.84 4.15 -8.33
C VAL A 156 10.34 4.68 -9.66
N LEU A 157 9.02 4.85 -9.83
CA LEU A 157 8.44 5.43 -11.04
C LEU A 157 8.91 6.86 -11.26
N THR A 158 8.91 7.70 -10.22
CA THR A 158 9.36 9.08 -10.30
C THR A 158 10.85 9.15 -10.59
N LEU A 159 11.66 8.32 -9.94
CA LEU A 159 13.10 8.24 -10.20
C LEU A 159 13.41 7.86 -11.65
N SER A 160 12.67 6.88 -12.19
CA SER A 160 12.77 6.46 -13.58
C SER A 160 12.40 7.60 -14.55
N LEU A 161 11.32 8.34 -14.27
CA LEU A 161 10.91 9.49 -15.08
C LEU A 161 11.94 10.61 -15.08
N ILE A 162 12.55 10.91 -13.93
CA ILE A 162 13.63 11.93 -13.83
C ILE A 162 14.81 11.50 -14.69
N HIS A 163 15.25 10.24 -14.62
CA HIS A 163 16.38 9.76 -15.42
C HIS A 163 16.10 9.73 -16.93
N ILE A 164 14.85 9.46 -17.34
CA ILE A 164 14.47 9.48 -18.77
C ILE A 164 14.41 10.92 -19.30
N SER A 165 13.99 11.87 -18.47
CA SER A 165 13.85 13.27 -18.87
C SER A 165 15.16 14.05 -18.87
N GLU A 166 16.24 13.51 -18.27
CA GLU A 166 17.59 14.16 -18.21
C GLU A 166 18.68 13.58 -19.15
N PRO A 167 18.39 12.92 -20.29
CA PRO A 167 19.45 12.40 -21.16
C PRO A 167 20.33 13.50 -21.77
N THR A 168 19.89 14.75 -21.76
CA THR A 168 20.55 15.88 -22.45
C THR A 168 21.57 16.65 -21.60
N ARG A 169 21.66 16.36 -20.30
CA ARG A 169 22.56 17.11 -19.41
C ARG A 169 23.99 16.53 -19.31
N GLN A 170 24.19 15.31 -19.83
CA GLN A 170 25.50 14.65 -19.82
C GLN A 170 26.29 14.86 -21.11
N GLU A 171 25.72 15.46 -22.16
CA GLU A 171 26.39 15.73 -23.44
C GLU A 171 26.70 17.23 -23.68
N ALA A 172 26.56 18.06 -22.69
CA ALA A 172 26.93 19.48 -22.70
C ALA A 172 28.08 19.75 -21.70
#